data_1f85ccbfb42cfb53c71828d0a0ac38cb
#
_entry.id   1f85ccbfb42cfb53c71828d0a0ac38cb
#
_cell.length_a   1.000
_cell.length_b   1.000
_cell.length_c   1.000
_cell.angle_alpha   90.00
_cell.angle_beta   90.00
_cell.angle_gamma   90.00
#
_symmetry.space_group_name_H-M   'P 1'
#
loop_
_entity.id
_entity.type
_entity.pdbx_description
1 polymer ?
#
loop_
_entity_poly.entity_id
_entity_poly.type
_entity_poly.pdbx_seq_one_letter_code
_entity_poly.pdbx_strand_id
1 'polypeptide(L)'
;MANDLFAFVGTYTRLGSEGIYTLKMNGNTGELEQVSLATGIENPSFVALDPSNEHLYAVCEVGDQDGSGACAAFSINQATGDLTPINQQSTGGPGPCHLMVDGSDSLVIATNYAGGSVAVLPINDDGSLGERTEFIQHEGSSINPQRQEKAHAHSVNIDESNTHAYVCDLGMDKVFIYDIDHENGKLNPSQQPSVDEVAGQGPRHFTFHPSGKLVYVLNELGCTITAYHLSANGGLSPIETVGTLPDDWEGDNTTAD
;
A
#
# COMPACT_ATOMS: atom_id res chain seq x y z
N MET A 1 -13.23 20.21 23.83
CA MET A 1 -13.75 20.41 22.46
C MET A 1 -13.40 19.13 21.72
N ALA A 2 -14.40 18.45 21.15
CA ALA A 2 -14.07 17.30 20.30
C ALA A 2 -13.23 17.82 19.13
N ASN A 3 -12.04 17.31 18.94
CA ASN A 3 -11.25 17.63 17.76
C ASN A 3 -12.00 17.06 16.56
N ASP A 4 -12.32 17.89 15.60
CA ASP A 4 -12.81 17.43 14.31
C ASP A 4 -11.73 16.54 13.68
N LEU A 5 -12.12 15.37 13.21
CA LEU A 5 -11.25 14.44 12.52
C LEU A 5 -11.56 14.47 11.04
N PHE A 6 -10.54 14.44 10.21
CA PHE A 6 -10.68 14.30 8.76
C PHE A 6 -10.35 12.89 8.31
N ALA A 7 -11.14 12.37 7.37
CA ALA A 7 -10.87 11.14 6.66
C ALA A 7 -10.75 11.45 5.16
N PHE A 8 -9.72 10.90 4.53
CA PHE A 8 -9.47 11.07 3.10
C PHE A 8 -9.80 9.78 2.36
N VAL A 9 -10.62 9.89 1.31
CA VAL A 9 -11.11 8.75 0.54
C VAL A 9 -10.60 8.84 -0.89
N GLY A 10 -9.67 7.97 -1.22
CA GLY A 10 -9.20 7.77 -2.60
C GLY A 10 -10.25 7.03 -3.43
N THR A 11 -10.29 7.28 -4.73
CA THR A 11 -11.32 6.72 -5.62
C THR A 11 -10.80 6.35 -7.01
N TYR A 12 -11.62 5.59 -7.76
CA TYR A 12 -11.42 5.38 -9.19
C TYR A 12 -12.21 6.40 -10.01
N THR A 13 -11.51 7.39 -10.57
CA THR A 13 -12.15 8.46 -11.37
C THR A 13 -12.78 7.94 -12.65
N ARG A 14 -12.26 6.84 -13.20
CA ARG A 14 -12.85 6.14 -14.37
C ARG A 14 -14.25 5.58 -14.13
N LEU A 15 -14.68 5.47 -12.87
CA LEU A 15 -15.99 4.93 -12.48
C LEU A 15 -17.00 6.03 -12.07
N GLY A 16 -16.68 7.30 -12.35
CA GLY A 16 -17.56 8.43 -12.11
C GLY A 16 -17.30 9.21 -10.84
N SER A 17 -16.30 8.83 -10.04
CA SER A 17 -15.76 9.67 -8.96
C SER A 17 -14.83 10.73 -9.53
N GLU A 18 -14.53 11.79 -8.75
CA GLU A 18 -13.84 12.97 -9.27
C GLU A 18 -12.42 13.16 -8.71
N GLY A 19 -12.02 12.36 -7.69
CA GLY A 19 -10.69 12.47 -7.09
C GLY A 19 -10.63 11.97 -5.64
N ILE A 20 -9.97 12.73 -4.76
CA ILE A 20 -9.85 12.43 -3.33
C ILE A 20 -10.87 13.26 -2.55
N TYR A 21 -11.79 12.59 -1.87
CA TYR A 21 -12.80 13.23 -1.05
C TYR A 21 -12.30 13.42 0.39
N THR A 22 -12.51 14.61 0.96
CA THR A 22 -12.28 14.83 2.38
C THR A 22 -13.63 14.79 3.11
N LEU A 23 -13.70 13.90 4.10
CA LEU A 23 -14.85 13.77 4.99
C LEU A 23 -14.46 14.28 6.38
N LYS A 24 -15.32 15.09 6.98
CA LYS A 24 -15.21 15.51 8.37
C LYS A 24 -16.05 14.59 9.23
N MET A 25 -15.44 14.00 10.26
CA MET A 25 -16.11 13.11 11.19
C MET A 25 -16.48 13.87 12.49
N ASN A 26 -17.74 13.77 12.89
CA ASN A 26 -18.16 14.19 14.21
C ASN A 26 -17.69 13.18 15.26
N GLY A 27 -16.72 13.55 16.09
CA GLY A 27 -16.12 12.66 17.09
C GLY A 27 -17.08 12.12 18.17
N ASN A 28 -18.31 12.67 18.30
CA ASN A 28 -19.31 12.19 19.26
C ASN A 28 -20.32 11.23 18.65
N THR A 29 -20.72 11.47 17.39
CA THR A 29 -21.78 10.69 16.72
C THR A 29 -21.24 9.72 15.68
N GLY A 30 -20.01 9.94 15.18
CA GLY A 30 -19.43 9.18 14.06
C GLY A 30 -20.01 9.58 12.70
N GLU A 31 -20.86 10.61 12.63
CA GLU A 31 -21.41 11.11 11.37
C GLU A 31 -20.30 11.69 10.50
N LEU A 32 -20.36 11.42 9.21
CA LEU A 32 -19.43 11.88 8.20
C LEU A 32 -20.11 12.90 7.28
N GLU A 33 -19.44 14.04 7.05
CA GLU A 33 -19.86 15.07 6.11
C GLU A 33 -18.75 15.31 5.10
N GLN A 34 -19.06 15.29 3.80
CA GLN A 34 -18.10 15.68 2.78
C GLN A 34 -17.87 17.19 2.85
N VAL A 35 -16.62 17.60 3.07
CA VAL A 35 -16.25 19.01 3.22
C VAL A 35 -15.37 19.52 2.10
N SER A 36 -14.61 18.64 1.42
CA SER A 36 -13.71 19.03 0.34
C SER A 36 -13.57 17.94 -0.70
N LEU A 37 -13.01 18.30 -1.86
CA LEU A 37 -12.70 17.40 -2.96
C LEU A 37 -11.47 17.90 -3.73
N ALA A 38 -10.40 17.09 -3.77
CA ALA A 38 -9.25 17.32 -4.64
C ALA A 38 -9.44 16.60 -5.96
N THR A 39 -9.45 17.36 -7.05
CA THR A 39 -9.62 16.86 -8.42
C THR A 39 -8.33 16.96 -9.24
N GLY A 40 -8.33 16.44 -10.47
CA GLY A 40 -7.18 16.55 -11.38
C GLY A 40 -6.11 15.47 -11.18
N ILE A 41 -6.40 14.46 -10.36
CA ILE A 41 -5.58 13.25 -10.19
C ILE A 41 -6.35 12.06 -10.77
N GLU A 42 -5.67 11.21 -11.52
CA GLU A 42 -6.30 10.07 -12.18
C GLU A 42 -6.21 8.83 -11.28
N ASN A 43 -7.37 8.23 -11.00
CA ASN A 43 -7.53 7.03 -10.16
C ASN A 43 -6.67 7.05 -8.88
N PRO A 44 -6.85 8.01 -7.96
CA PRO A 44 -6.18 7.99 -6.66
C PRO A 44 -6.79 6.92 -5.76
N SER A 45 -6.61 5.64 -6.13
CA SER A 45 -7.31 4.50 -5.53
C SER A 45 -6.82 4.17 -4.12
N PHE A 46 -5.58 4.56 -3.77
CA PHE A 46 -5.03 4.39 -2.44
C PHE A 46 -4.31 5.67 -1.98
N VAL A 47 -4.46 6.02 -0.70
CA VAL A 47 -3.87 7.21 -0.08
C VAL A 47 -3.23 6.86 1.26
N ALA A 48 -2.15 7.55 1.61
CA ALA A 48 -1.52 7.48 2.93
C ALA A 48 -1.13 8.87 3.41
N LEU A 49 -1.17 9.05 4.73
CA LEU A 49 -0.67 10.25 5.40
C LEU A 49 0.80 10.07 5.77
N ASP A 50 1.53 11.17 5.85
CA ASP A 50 2.80 11.21 6.54
C ASP A 50 2.61 11.09 8.07
N PRO A 51 3.62 10.69 8.85
CA PRO A 51 3.55 10.65 10.31
C PRO A 51 3.17 11.99 10.97
N SER A 52 3.50 13.12 10.34
CA SER A 52 3.14 14.45 10.82
C SER A 52 1.69 14.84 10.56
N ASN A 53 1.00 14.14 9.66
CA ASN A 53 -0.32 14.44 9.10
C ASN A 53 -0.38 15.81 8.38
N GLU A 54 0.75 16.34 7.91
CA GLU A 54 0.81 17.58 7.16
C GLU A 54 0.67 17.35 5.66
N HIS A 55 0.99 16.12 5.20
CA HIS A 55 0.92 15.73 3.79
C HIS A 55 0.13 14.44 3.59
N LEU A 56 -0.46 14.34 2.41
CA LEU A 56 -1.10 13.13 1.89
C LEU A 56 -0.44 12.73 0.58
N TYR A 57 -0.15 11.45 0.45
CA TYR A 57 0.36 10.84 -0.76
C TYR A 57 -0.68 9.89 -1.35
N ALA A 58 -0.85 9.93 -2.66
CA ALA A 58 -1.81 9.10 -3.38
C ALA A 58 -1.14 8.37 -4.53
N VAL A 59 -1.53 7.13 -4.79
CA VAL A 59 -1.21 6.49 -6.07
C VAL A 59 -2.02 7.15 -7.19
N CYS A 60 -1.47 7.13 -8.41
CA CYS A 60 -2.20 7.40 -9.64
C CYS A 60 -2.24 6.08 -10.40
N GLU A 61 -3.29 5.29 -10.14
CA GLU A 61 -3.46 3.96 -10.72
C GLU A 61 -3.90 4.05 -12.17
N VAL A 62 -2.95 4.45 -13.03
CA VAL A 62 -3.17 4.51 -14.46
C VAL A 62 -2.80 3.20 -15.12
N GLY A 63 -3.55 2.90 -16.20
CA GLY A 63 -3.53 1.60 -16.85
C GLY A 63 -2.23 1.27 -17.55
N ASP A 64 -2.28 0.09 -18.04
CA ASP A 64 -1.24 -0.81 -18.53
C ASP A 64 -0.67 -0.46 -19.90
N GLN A 65 -1.10 0.58 -20.58
CA GLN A 65 -0.84 0.69 -22.03
C GLN A 65 0.39 1.48 -22.43
N ASP A 66 0.82 2.47 -21.67
CA ASP A 66 1.87 3.38 -22.15
C ASP A 66 2.85 3.83 -21.09
N GLY A 67 2.94 3.20 -20.03
CA GLY A 67 3.87 3.76 -19.14
C GLY A 67 3.61 3.52 -17.68
N SER A 68 4.40 4.18 -16.95
CA SER A 68 4.39 4.14 -15.52
C SER A 68 3.19 4.88 -14.96
N GLY A 69 2.60 4.31 -13.94
CA GLY A 69 1.80 5.06 -12.99
C GLY A 69 2.66 6.04 -12.19
N ALA A 70 2.05 6.72 -11.24
CA ALA A 70 2.73 7.74 -10.46
C ALA A 70 2.26 7.74 -9.00
N CYS A 71 2.99 8.49 -8.16
CA CYS A 71 2.52 8.95 -6.86
C CYS A 71 2.40 10.47 -6.89
N ALA A 72 1.35 11.00 -6.26
CA ALA A 72 1.09 12.42 -6.11
C ALA A 72 1.19 12.84 -4.65
N ALA A 73 1.72 14.04 -4.39
CA ALA A 73 1.84 14.64 -3.08
C ALA A 73 0.88 15.82 -2.93
N PHE A 74 0.27 15.96 -1.76
CA PHE A 74 -0.63 17.03 -1.38
C PHE A 74 -0.28 17.56 0.01
N SER A 75 -0.36 18.87 0.21
CA SER A 75 -0.38 19.46 1.55
C SER A 75 -1.82 19.50 2.09
N ILE A 76 -1.95 19.32 3.41
CA ILE A 76 -3.24 19.26 4.10
C ILE A 76 -3.45 20.56 4.89
N ASN A 77 -4.55 21.26 4.63
CA ASN A 77 -4.99 22.34 5.51
C ASN A 77 -5.61 21.74 6.79
N GLN A 78 -4.89 21.82 7.89
CA GLN A 78 -5.30 21.24 9.18
C GLN A 78 -6.62 21.79 9.75
N ALA A 79 -7.08 22.97 9.30
CA ALA A 79 -8.32 23.58 9.77
C ALA A 79 -9.54 23.16 8.94
N THR A 80 -9.35 22.88 7.66
CA THR A 80 -10.46 22.62 6.71
C THR A 80 -10.43 21.22 6.10
N GLY A 81 -9.29 20.52 6.14
CA GLY A 81 -9.08 19.25 5.45
C GLY A 81 -8.88 19.40 3.94
N ASP A 82 -8.73 20.63 3.43
CA ASP A 82 -8.47 20.85 2.00
C ASP A 82 -7.09 20.30 1.61
N LEU A 83 -7.05 19.63 0.46
CA LEU A 83 -5.83 19.14 -0.16
C LEU A 83 -5.35 20.10 -1.25
N THR A 84 -4.10 20.53 -1.16
CA THR A 84 -3.45 21.33 -2.19
C THR A 84 -2.39 20.49 -2.88
N PRO A 85 -2.47 20.25 -4.20
CA PRO A 85 -1.46 19.46 -4.91
C PRO A 85 -0.10 20.14 -4.87
N ILE A 86 0.95 19.35 -4.61
CA ILE A 86 2.35 19.79 -4.59
C ILE A 86 3.01 19.37 -5.91
N ASN A 87 3.15 18.05 -6.12
CA ASN A 87 3.73 17.51 -7.35
C ASN A 87 3.32 16.05 -7.56
N GLN A 88 3.81 15.48 -8.65
CA GLN A 88 3.62 14.09 -9.02
C GLN A 88 4.92 13.52 -9.57
N GLN A 89 5.25 12.27 -9.22
CA GLN A 89 6.44 11.57 -9.70
C GLN A 89 6.09 10.16 -10.17
N SER A 90 6.79 9.73 -11.23
CA SER A 90 6.61 8.41 -11.82
C SER A 90 7.10 7.28 -10.91
N THR A 91 6.29 6.22 -10.74
CA THR A 91 6.71 4.98 -10.10
C THR A 91 7.53 4.07 -11.02
N GLY A 92 7.55 4.33 -12.33
CA GLY A 92 8.28 3.56 -13.34
C GLY A 92 7.63 2.23 -13.73
N GLY A 93 6.54 1.85 -13.08
CA GLY A 93 5.75 0.65 -13.40
C GLY A 93 4.28 0.99 -13.58
N PRO A 94 3.52 0.19 -14.34
CA PRO A 94 2.09 0.39 -14.51
C PRO A 94 1.28 -0.08 -13.30
N GLY A 95 0.17 0.61 -13.04
CA GLY A 95 -0.85 0.26 -12.05
C GLY A 95 -0.36 0.26 -10.60
N PRO A 96 0.19 1.40 -10.08
CA PRO A 96 0.46 1.50 -8.66
C PRO A 96 -0.86 1.43 -7.88
N CYS A 97 -0.96 0.49 -6.94
CA CYS A 97 -2.20 0.23 -6.21
C CYS A 97 -2.09 0.45 -4.70
N HIS A 98 -0.88 0.56 -4.18
CA HIS A 98 -0.63 0.78 -2.76
C HIS A 98 0.66 1.58 -2.56
N LEU A 99 0.70 2.37 -1.49
CA LEU A 99 1.89 3.07 -1.05
C LEU A 99 1.93 3.18 0.47
N MET A 100 3.13 3.41 1.01
CA MET A 100 3.32 3.73 2.41
C MET A 100 4.40 4.79 2.56
N VAL A 101 4.20 5.71 3.51
CA VAL A 101 5.22 6.67 3.95
C VAL A 101 6.01 6.03 5.08
N ASP A 102 7.31 6.16 5.06
CA ASP A 102 8.16 5.65 6.12
C ASP A 102 8.05 6.49 7.42
N GLY A 103 8.42 5.89 8.55
CA GLY A 103 8.26 6.52 9.87
C GLY A 103 9.12 7.76 10.10
N SER A 104 10.05 8.09 9.20
CA SER A 104 10.92 9.27 9.27
C SER A 104 10.54 10.39 8.29
N ASP A 105 9.40 10.28 7.62
CA ASP A 105 8.94 11.24 6.59
C ASP A 105 9.94 11.45 5.45
N SER A 106 10.72 10.44 5.12
CA SER A 106 11.80 10.57 4.13
C SER A 106 11.53 9.85 2.82
N LEU A 107 10.69 8.82 2.83
CA LEU A 107 10.45 7.96 1.68
C LEU A 107 8.96 7.62 1.50
N VAL A 108 8.51 7.60 0.26
CA VAL A 108 7.32 6.87 -0.17
C VAL A 108 7.77 5.59 -0.85
N ILE A 109 7.25 4.44 -0.40
CA ILE A 109 7.42 3.15 -1.06
C ILE A 109 6.09 2.78 -1.70
N ALA A 110 6.08 2.50 -2.99
CA ALA A 110 4.88 2.18 -3.76
C ALA A 110 5.00 0.83 -4.46
N THR A 111 3.89 0.11 -4.57
CA THR A 111 3.78 -1.16 -5.30
C THR A 111 2.95 -0.99 -6.56
N ASN A 112 3.49 -1.46 -7.68
CA ASN A 112 2.84 -1.46 -8.99
C ASN A 112 2.26 -2.85 -9.27
N TYR A 113 0.95 -3.01 -9.10
CA TYR A 113 0.29 -4.30 -9.31
C TYR A 113 0.42 -4.81 -10.74
N ALA A 114 0.04 -3.98 -11.71
CA ALA A 114 0.09 -4.38 -13.11
C ALA A 114 1.53 -4.61 -13.60
N GLY A 115 2.51 -3.89 -13.01
CA GLY A 115 3.93 -4.04 -13.32
C GLY A 115 4.64 -5.16 -12.57
N GLY A 116 4.13 -5.58 -11.42
CA GLY A 116 4.83 -6.53 -10.52
C GLY A 116 6.13 -5.95 -9.98
N SER A 117 6.12 -4.67 -9.56
CA SER A 117 7.34 -3.97 -9.15
C SER A 117 7.14 -3.06 -7.95
N VAL A 118 8.24 -2.66 -7.35
CA VAL A 118 8.28 -1.73 -6.20
C VAL A 118 9.11 -0.51 -6.59
N ALA A 119 8.65 0.67 -6.16
CA ALA A 119 9.33 1.93 -6.37
C ALA A 119 9.57 2.65 -5.04
N VAL A 120 10.71 3.33 -4.91
CA VAL A 120 11.03 4.19 -3.78
C VAL A 120 11.20 5.62 -4.28
N LEU A 121 10.49 6.56 -3.67
CA LEU A 121 10.53 7.98 -3.98
C LEU A 121 10.91 8.75 -2.71
N PRO A 122 11.95 9.59 -2.73
CA PRO A 122 12.29 10.43 -1.59
C PRO A 122 11.24 11.53 -1.40
N ILE A 123 11.05 11.93 -0.14
CA ILE A 123 10.25 13.09 0.25
C ILE A 123 11.22 14.23 0.54
N ASN A 124 10.99 15.39 -0.07
CA ASN A 124 11.74 16.61 0.19
C ASN A 124 11.18 17.38 1.40
N ASP A 125 11.94 18.34 1.94
CA ASP A 125 11.57 19.13 3.13
C ASP A 125 10.23 19.89 3.00
N ASP A 126 9.74 20.12 1.79
CA ASP A 126 8.48 20.78 1.49
C ASP A 126 7.31 19.79 1.26
N GLY A 127 7.51 18.50 1.50
CA GLY A 127 6.55 17.42 1.27
C GLY A 127 6.43 16.97 -0.18
N SER A 128 7.17 17.59 -1.11
CA SER A 128 7.15 17.14 -2.50
C SER A 128 7.91 15.82 -2.68
N LEU A 129 7.47 15.03 -3.67
CA LEU A 129 8.18 13.81 -4.06
C LEU A 129 9.38 14.14 -4.96
N GLY A 130 10.55 13.58 -4.64
CA GLY A 130 11.70 13.56 -5.52
C GLY A 130 11.59 12.51 -6.62
N GLU A 131 12.54 12.53 -7.55
CA GLU A 131 12.68 11.47 -8.55
C GLU A 131 12.93 10.13 -7.87
N ARG A 132 12.34 9.06 -8.43
CA ARG A 132 12.50 7.69 -7.93
C ARG A 132 13.98 7.31 -7.79
N THR A 133 14.37 6.86 -6.60
CA THR A 133 15.75 6.41 -6.29
C THR A 133 15.94 4.90 -6.46
N GLU A 134 14.84 4.12 -6.41
CA GLU A 134 14.88 2.67 -6.57
C GLU A 134 13.69 2.17 -7.38
N PHE A 135 13.93 1.11 -8.16
CA PHE A 135 12.92 0.34 -8.87
C PHE A 135 13.30 -1.14 -8.84
N ILE A 136 12.47 -1.95 -8.20
CA ILE A 136 12.69 -3.38 -8.08
C ILE A 136 11.63 -4.10 -8.88
N GLN A 137 12.03 -4.82 -9.94
CA GLN A 137 11.15 -5.70 -10.68
C GLN A 137 11.13 -7.08 -10.00
N HIS A 138 9.95 -7.54 -9.60
CA HIS A 138 9.75 -8.94 -9.21
C HIS A 138 9.62 -9.81 -10.46
N GLU A 139 10.23 -10.98 -10.45
CA GLU A 139 10.21 -11.92 -11.55
C GLU A 139 9.74 -13.30 -11.07
N GLY A 140 8.65 -13.79 -11.63
CA GLY A 140 8.07 -15.09 -11.31
C GLY A 140 6.58 -15.14 -11.58
N SER A 141 5.97 -16.26 -11.20
CA SER A 141 4.55 -16.56 -11.40
C SER A 141 4.10 -17.63 -10.41
N SER A 142 2.81 -17.95 -10.38
CA SER A 142 2.27 -19.08 -9.62
C SER A 142 1.20 -19.85 -10.41
N ILE A 143 0.37 -20.61 -9.71
CA ILE A 143 -0.48 -21.63 -10.33
C ILE A 143 -1.72 -21.13 -11.04
N ASN A 144 -2.20 -19.91 -10.71
CA ASN A 144 -3.39 -19.34 -11.34
C ASN A 144 -3.03 -18.64 -12.66
N PRO A 145 -3.42 -19.20 -13.82
CA PRO A 145 -2.96 -18.67 -15.11
C PRO A 145 -3.59 -17.34 -15.51
N GLN A 146 -4.60 -16.85 -14.77
CA GLN A 146 -5.31 -15.59 -15.04
C GLN A 146 -4.92 -14.47 -14.06
N ARG A 147 -4.43 -14.82 -12.88
CA ARG A 147 -4.15 -13.87 -11.82
C ARG A 147 -2.72 -13.94 -11.29
N GLN A 148 -1.96 -14.99 -11.69
CA GLN A 148 -0.60 -15.25 -11.25
C GLN A 148 0.32 -15.65 -12.42
N GLU A 149 0.02 -15.16 -13.63
CA GLU A 149 0.83 -15.37 -14.82
C GLU A 149 2.20 -14.67 -14.75
N LYS A 150 2.31 -13.70 -13.85
CA LYS A 150 3.54 -12.94 -13.55
C LYS A 150 3.46 -12.39 -12.13
N ALA A 151 4.50 -11.67 -11.70
CA ALA A 151 4.51 -10.90 -10.47
C ALA A 151 3.42 -9.81 -10.45
N HIS A 152 2.77 -9.63 -9.29
CA HIS A 152 1.76 -8.61 -9.00
C HIS A 152 1.96 -8.08 -7.59
N ALA A 153 2.91 -7.14 -7.40
CA ALA A 153 3.17 -6.52 -6.12
C ALA A 153 1.96 -5.68 -5.69
N HIS A 154 1.28 -6.10 -4.60
CA HIS A 154 -0.02 -5.53 -4.24
C HIS A 154 0.06 -4.53 -3.09
N SER A 155 0.77 -4.84 -2.02
CA SER A 155 0.91 -3.92 -0.89
C SER A 155 2.32 -3.89 -0.34
N VAL A 156 2.67 -2.76 0.29
CA VAL A 156 3.89 -2.61 1.08
C VAL A 156 3.53 -2.16 2.49
N ASN A 157 4.20 -2.72 3.50
CA ASN A 157 4.03 -2.35 4.90
C ASN A 157 5.41 -2.21 5.53
N ILE A 158 5.57 -1.20 6.40
CA ILE A 158 6.83 -0.90 7.08
C ILE A 158 6.64 -1.22 8.56
N ASP A 159 7.63 -1.86 9.18
CA ASP A 159 7.59 -2.20 10.59
C ASP A 159 7.69 -0.95 11.50
N GLU A 160 7.27 -1.08 12.76
CA GLU A 160 7.31 0.01 13.74
C GLU A 160 8.74 0.53 13.98
N SER A 161 9.74 -0.32 13.77
CA SER A 161 11.16 0.07 13.88
C SER A 161 11.66 0.89 12.71
N ASN A 162 10.85 1.02 11.65
CA ASN A 162 11.20 1.71 10.42
C ASN A 162 12.43 1.14 9.70
N THR A 163 12.67 -0.17 9.85
CA THR A 163 13.88 -0.84 9.33
C THR A 163 13.57 -1.85 8.22
N HIS A 164 12.35 -2.41 8.20
CA HIS A 164 12.00 -3.41 7.21
C HIS A 164 10.71 -3.02 6.47
N ALA A 165 10.70 -3.29 5.16
CA ALA A 165 9.52 -3.22 4.31
C ALA A 165 9.09 -4.62 3.87
N TYR A 166 7.79 -4.92 3.99
CA TYR A 166 7.16 -6.19 3.61
C TYR A 166 6.27 -5.95 2.41
N VAL A 167 6.52 -6.65 1.32
CA VAL A 167 5.78 -6.51 0.07
C VAL A 167 5.05 -7.80 -0.24
N CYS A 168 3.71 -7.76 -0.22
CA CYS A 168 2.89 -8.86 -0.70
C CYS A 168 2.90 -8.89 -2.23
N ASP A 169 3.29 -10.02 -2.82
CA ASP A 169 3.19 -10.24 -4.26
C ASP A 169 2.17 -11.35 -4.55
N LEU A 170 0.98 -10.93 -4.96
CA LEU A 170 -0.14 -11.82 -5.27
C LEU A 170 0.20 -12.80 -6.38
N GLY A 171 0.94 -12.34 -7.40
CA GLY A 171 1.27 -13.15 -8.57
C GLY A 171 2.29 -14.24 -8.30
N MET A 172 3.07 -14.11 -7.23
CA MET A 172 4.15 -15.05 -6.91
C MET A 172 3.88 -15.92 -5.67
N ASP A 173 2.76 -15.70 -4.96
CA ASP A 173 2.49 -16.31 -3.66
C ASP A 173 3.63 -16.07 -2.65
N LYS A 174 4.12 -14.81 -2.58
CA LYS A 174 5.25 -14.43 -1.73
C LYS A 174 4.98 -13.15 -0.95
N VAL A 175 5.57 -13.10 0.24
CA VAL A 175 5.83 -11.83 0.93
C VAL A 175 7.33 -11.58 0.88
N PHE A 176 7.76 -10.56 0.15
CA PHE A 176 9.15 -10.13 0.10
C PHE A 176 9.48 -9.27 1.32
N ILE A 177 10.72 -9.37 1.81
CA ILE A 177 11.21 -8.65 2.98
C ILE A 177 12.48 -7.89 2.59
N TYR A 178 12.46 -6.58 2.80
CA TYR A 178 13.56 -5.69 2.47
C TYR A 178 14.05 -4.93 3.69
N ASP A 179 15.35 -4.74 3.81
CA ASP A 179 15.96 -3.76 4.71
C ASP A 179 15.92 -2.39 4.04
N ILE A 180 15.44 -1.36 4.76
CA ILE A 180 15.31 0.00 4.24
C ILE A 180 16.63 0.75 4.43
N ASP A 181 17.22 1.23 3.34
CA ASP A 181 18.36 2.15 3.35
C ASP A 181 17.84 3.59 3.18
N HIS A 182 17.57 4.24 4.30
CA HIS A 182 17.04 5.61 4.33
C HIS A 182 18.01 6.63 3.73
N GLU A 183 19.32 6.41 3.89
CA GLU A 183 20.33 7.35 3.40
C GLU A 183 20.35 7.44 1.86
N ASN A 184 20.20 6.30 1.21
CA ASN A 184 20.27 6.20 -0.26
C ASN A 184 18.88 6.06 -0.90
N GLY A 185 17.81 5.96 -0.12
CA GLY A 185 16.44 5.74 -0.60
C GLY A 185 16.31 4.41 -1.34
N LYS A 186 16.79 3.32 -0.75
CA LYS A 186 16.83 1.99 -1.35
C LYS A 186 16.26 0.90 -0.48
N LEU A 187 15.87 -0.19 -1.13
CA LEU A 187 15.45 -1.44 -0.49
C LEU A 187 16.46 -2.55 -0.84
N ASN A 188 17.07 -3.13 0.18
CA ASN A 188 17.96 -4.26 0.04
C ASN A 188 17.27 -5.55 0.48
N PRO A 189 17.43 -6.69 -0.21
CA PRO A 189 16.89 -7.94 0.31
C PRO A 189 17.39 -8.23 1.72
N SER A 190 16.47 -8.52 2.65
CA SER A 190 16.83 -8.81 4.03
C SER A 190 17.53 -10.18 4.18
N GLN A 191 17.98 -10.54 5.38
CA GLN A 191 18.55 -11.86 5.66
C GLN A 191 17.59 -13.00 5.28
N GLN A 192 16.28 -12.81 5.45
CA GLN A 192 15.22 -13.66 4.91
C GLN A 192 14.52 -12.87 3.80
N PRO A 193 14.92 -13.02 2.52
CA PRO A 193 14.44 -12.12 1.46
C PRO A 193 12.96 -12.31 1.12
N SER A 194 12.36 -13.44 1.48
CA SER A 194 10.92 -13.69 1.32
C SER A 194 10.44 -14.86 2.16
N VAL A 195 9.11 -14.96 2.30
CA VAL A 195 8.39 -16.17 2.70
C VAL A 195 7.40 -16.54 1.61
N ASP A 196 7.18 -17.85 1.46
CA ASP A 196 6.20 -18.37 0.51
C ASP A 196 4.86 -18.59 1.20
N GLU A 197 3.77 -18.18 0.55
CA GLU A 197 2.42 -18.64 0.82
C GLU A 197 2.16 -19.97 0.08
N VAL A 198 1.11 -20.66 0.46
CA VAL A 198 0.67 -21.84 -0.28
C VAL A 198 0.28 -21.42 -1.70
N ALA A 199 0.69 -22.18 -2.70
CA ALA A 199 0.43 -21.85 -4.10
C ALA A 199 -1.06 -21.62 -4.39
N GLY A 200 -1.38 -20.50 -5.02
CA GLY A 200 -2.74 -20.09 -5.33
C GLY A 200 -3.41 -19.23 -4.24
N GLN A 201 -2.73 -18.91 -3.16
CA GLN A 201 -3.28 -18.08 -2.09
C GLN A 201 -3.37 -16.59 -2.49
N GLY A 202 -2.36 -16.05 -3.17
CA GLY A 202 -2.33 -14.66 -3.61
C GLY A 202 -2.30 -13.66 -2.47
N PRO A 203 -1.15 -13.50 -1.77
CA PRO A 203 -1.02 -12.52 -0.68
C PRO A 203 -1.26 -11.10 -1.21
N ARG A 204 -2.13 -10.37 -0.51
CA ARG A 204 -2.64 -9.07 -0.95
C ARG A 204 -2.28 -7.96 0.01
N HIS A 205 -2.78 -8.04 1.25
CA HIS A 205 -2.54 -7.07 2.31
C HIS A 205 -1.86 -7.72 3.52
N PHE A 206 -1.19 -6.87 4.29
CA PHE A 206 -0.38 -7.27 5.43
C PHE A 206 -0.66 -6.32 6.60
N THR A 207 -0.76 -6.81 7.81
CA THR A 207 -0.93 -5.96 8.99
C THR A 207 -0.16 -6.47 10.19
N PHE A 208 0.38 -5.54 10.97
CA PHE A 208 1.05 -5.86 12.23
C PHE A 208 0.06 -5.95 13.38
N HIS A 209 0.21 -6.97 14.21
CA HIS A 209 -0.49 -7.02 15.48
C HIS A 209 0.10 -5.96 16.44
N PRO A 210 -0.71 -5.26 17.26
CA PRO A 210 -0.22 -4.20 18.16
C PRO A 210 0.86 -4.62 19.16
N SER A 211 1.07 -5.92 19.38
CA SER A 211 2.17 -6.41 20.23
C SER A 211 3.55 -6.33 19.56
N GLY A 212 3.63 -6.05 18.26
CA GLY A 212 4.86 -6.08 17.46
C GLY A 212 5.49 -7.46 17.30
N LYS A 213 4.77 -8.55 17.61
CA LYS A 213 5.31 -9.93 17.60
C LYS A 213 4.66 -10.83 16.55
N LEU A 214 3.54 -10.41 16.01
CA LEU A 214 2.75 -11.16 15.06
C LEU A 214 2.39 -10.26 13.88
N VAL A 215 2.20 -10.89 12.73
CA VAL A 215 1.66 -10.24 11.55
C VAL A 215 0.62 -11.15 10.90
N TYR A 216 -0.26 -10.56 10.13
CA TYR A 216 -1.30 -11.23 9.38
C TYR A 216 -1.20 -10.87 7.92
N VAL A 217 -1.23 -11.86 7.06
CA VAL A 217 -1.25 -11.72 5.60
C VAL A 217 -2.63 -12.15 5.10
N LEU A 218 -3.31 -11.23 4.46
CA LEU A 218 -4.58 -11.50 3.79
C LEU A 218 -4.32 -12.04 2.39
N ASN A 219 -4.84 -13.21 2.09
CA ASN A 219 -4.70 -13.90 0.81
C ASN A 219 -5.97 -13.73 -0.03
N GLU A 220 -5.89 -12.98 -1.12
CA GLU A 220 -7.04 -12.62 -1.95
C GLU A 220 -7.67 -13.84 -2.62
N LEU A 221 -6.85 -14.64 -3.31
CA LEU A 221 -7.32 -15.72 -4.18
C LEU A 221 -7.76 -16.95 -3.37
N GLY A 222 -7.07 -17.22 -2.27
CA GLY A 222 -7.38 -18.33 -1.37
C GLY A 222 -8.48 -18.02 -0.36
N CYS A 223 -8.91 -16.77 -0.23
CA CYS A 223 -9.85 -16.31 0.80
C CYS A 223 -9.42 -16.77 2.20
N THR A 224 -8.17 -16.52 2.56
CA THR A 224 -7.57 -16.93 3.83
C THR A 224 -6.77 -15.79 4.47
N ILE A 225 -6.47 -15.97 5.76
CA ILE A 225 -5.50 -15.17 6.49
C ILE A 225 -4.42 -16.10 7.02
N THR A 226 -3.16 -15.80 6.73
CA THR A 226 -2.00 -16.49 7.32
C THR A 226 -1.42 -15.64 8.44
N ALA A 227 -1.29 -16.23 9.64
CA ALA A 227 -0.62 -15.61 10.77
C ALA A 227 0.86 -16.03 10.82
N TYR A 228 1.73 -15.07 11.13
CA TYR A 228 3.18 -15.28 11.29
C TYR A 228 3.69 -14.75 12.63
N HIS A 229 4.69 -15.41 13.18
CA HIS A 229 5.59 -14.78 14.15
C HIS A 229 6.51 -13.81 13.43
N LEU A 230 6.64 -12.60 13.98
CA LEU A 230 7.63 -11.61 13.57
C LEU A 230 8.83 -11.68 14.52
N SER A 231 10.00 -11.97 14.00
CA SER A 231 11.25 -12.00 14.75
C SER A 231 11.88 -10.61 14.86
N ALA A 232 12.78 -10.41 15.81
CA ALA A 232 13.43 -9.12 16.05
C ALA A 232 14.32 -8.64 14.88
N ASN A 233 14.68 -9.53 13.96
CA ASN A 233 15.45 -9.22 12.75
C ASN A 233 14.56 -9.18 11.50
N GLY A 234 13.27 -8.91 11.65
CA GLY A 234 12.33 -8.76 10.56
C GLY A 234 11.84 -10.06 9.89
N GLY A 235 12.38 -11.22 10.30
CA GLY A 235 12.01 -12.50 9.69
C GLY A 235 10.61 -12.97 10.09
N LEU A 236 9.95 -13.70 9.18
CA LEU A 236 8.61 -14.26 9.34
C LEU A 236 8.64 -15.79 9.46
N SER A 237 7.88 -16.34 10.41
CA SER A 237 7.69 -17.77 10.58
C SER A 237 6.19 -18.10 10.66
N PRO A 238 5.63 -18.94 9.77
CA PRO A 238 4.21 -19.20 9.72
C PRO A 238 3.71 -19.90 10.99
N ILE A 239 2.50 -19.56 11.41
CA ILE A 239 1.80 -20.16 12.56
C ILE A 239 0.66 -21.04 12.05
N GLU A 240 -0.32 -20.40 11.38
CA GLU A 240 -1.50 -21.06 10.83
C GLU A 240 -2.13 -20.23 9.72
N THR A 241 -2.94 -20.88 8.90
CA THR A 241 -3.76 -20.24 7.88
C THR A 241 -5.23 -20.61 8.14
N VAL A 242 -6.10 -19.60 8.18
CA VAL A 242 -7.55 -19.77 8.43
C VAL A 242 -8.37 -19.21 7.27
N GLY A 243 -9.53 -19.83 6.99
CA GLY A 243 -10.47 -19.33 6.00
C GLY A 243 -11.17 -18.04 6.46
N THR A 244 -11.49 -17.16 5.51
CA THR A 244 -12.28 -15.93 5.75
C THR A 244 -13.75 -16.10 5.43
N LEU A 245 -14.11 -17.16 4.73
CA LEU A 245 -15.49 -17.44 4.33
C LEU A 245 -16.18 -18.38 5.32
N PRO A 246 -17.51 -18.27 5.50
CA PRO A 246 -18.28 -19.26 6.23
C PRO A 246 -18.16 -20.66 5.61
N ASP A 247 -18.28 -21.72 6.44
CA ASP A 247 -18.15 -23.11 5.99
C ASP A 247 -19.21 -23.53 4.95
N ASP A 248 -20.34 -22.82 4.91
CA ASP A 248 -21.47 -23.05 4.00
C ASP A 248 -21.47 -22.09 2.80
N TRP A 249 -20.37 -21.34 2.59
CA TRP A 249 -20.26 -20.45 1.42
C TRP A 249 -20.19 -21.23 0.12
N GLU A 250 -21.05 -20.89 -0.85
CA GLU A 250 -21.05 -21.42 -2.19
C GLU A 250 -20.82 -20.28 -3.21
N GLY A 251 -19.87 -20.44 -4.12
CA GLY A 251 -19.55 -19.51 -5.19
C GLY A 251 -18.13 -18.95 -5.12
N ASP A 252 -17.77 -18.19 -6.15
CA ASP A 252 -16.48 -17.52 -6.24
C ASP A 252 -16.42 -16.33 -5.29
N ASN A 253 -15.26 -16.11 -4.69
CA ASN A 253 -14.97 -14.96 -3.85
C ASN A 253 -13.49 -14.61 -3.93
N THR A 254 -13.17 -13.35 -3.66
CA THR A 254 -11.82 -12.85 -3.44
C THR A 254 -11.83 -11.91 -2.24
N THR A 255 -10.95 -12.14 -1.29
CA THR A 255 -10.88 -11.33 -0.08
C THR A 255 -10.08 -10.05 -0.34
N ALA A 256 -10.58 -8.90 0.11
CA ALA A 256 -9.98 -7.60 -0.19
C ALA A 256 -9.29 -6.93 1.00
N ASP A 257 -10.01 -6.76 2.14
CA ASP A 257 -9.53 -6.15 3.39
C ASP A 257 -10.24 -6.78 4.58
#